data_67a1846566eccdd2a74bf03c05d6b17e
#
_entry.id   67a1846566eccdd2a74bf03c05d6b17e
#
_cell.length_a   1.000
_cell.length_b   1.000
_cell.length_c   1.000
_cell.angle_alpha   90.00
_cell.angle_beta   90.00
_cell.angle_gamma   90.00
#
_symmetry.space_group_name_H-M   'P 1'
#
loop_
_entity.id
_entity.type
_entity.pdbx_description
1 polymer ?
#
loop_
_entity_poly.entity_id
_entity_poly.type
_entity_poly.pdbx_seq_one_letter_code
_entity_poly.pdbx_strand_id
1 'polypeptide(L)'
;MLSIIKSVLSKEPLSEVTLLYGNRNSASVMFKEDLSFVKNRYMNRFNWVNILSREEQDAEILFGRIDNRKGDELARKGLISLRGVNEFFLCGPEPMISEVSRGLRANGVDESHIHYELFYASAEDAKEVVKKHHARAKQYGGQMSEVVVTVAGRSSRFELTADGENILDAAMTNGADLPFSCKGGVCATCKARIMEGEVDMDLNHALTAQELAEGMILTCQAHPVSKKVVIDFDQL
;
A
#
# COMPACT_ATOMS: atom_id res chain seq x y z
N MET A 1 10.25 0.64 -10.26
CA MET A 1 11.41 0.43 -9.36
C MET A 1 12.50 -0.46 -9.98
N LEU A 2 12.29 -1.73 -10.34
CA LEU A 2 13.33 -2.62 -10.91
C LEU A 2 14.02 -2.06 -12.17
N SER A 3 13.27 -1.38 -13.06
CA SER A 3 13.82 -0.73 -14.26
C SER A 3 14.79 0.41 -13.91
N ILE A 4 14.47 1.22 -12.89
CA ILE A 4 15.35 2.28 -12.39
C ILE A 4 16.66 1.67 -11.89
N ILE A 5 16.58 0.65 -11.02
CA ILE A 5 17.74 -0.05 -10.48
C ILE A 5 18.64 -0.59 -11.61
N LYS A 6 18.05 -1.32 -12.57
CA LYS A 6 18.79 -1.87 -13.73
C LYS A 6 19.43 -0.75 -14.56
N SER A 7 18.73 0.36 -14.80
CA SER A 7 19.25 1.49 -15.59
C SER A 7 20.40 2.20 -14.91
N VAL A 8 20.25 2.58 -13.65
CA VAL A 8 21.29 3.27 -12.86
C VAL A 8 22.55 2.40 -12.79
N LEU A 9 22.42 1.15 -12.34
CA LEU A 9 23.58 0.26 -12.18
C LEU A 9 24.31 -0.05 -13.48
N SER A 10 23.60 -0.04 -14.63
CA SER A 10 24.20 -0.33 -15.93
C SER A 10 24.82 0.88 -16.62
N LYS A 11 24.24 2.08 -16.42
CA LYS A 11 24.65 3.31 -17.14
C LYS A 11 25.55 4.20 -16.32
N GLU A 12 25.49 4.14 -14.99
CA GLU A 12 26.20 5.01 -14.07
C GLU A 12 27.21 4.19 -13.24
N PRO A 13 28.49 4.11 -13.68
CA PRO A 13 29.47 3.21 -13.04
C PRO A 13 29.82 3.52 -11.58
N LEU A 14 29.61 4.75 -11.15
CA LEU A 14 29.91 5.23 -9.80
C LEU A 14 28.69 5.26 -8.88
N SER A 15 27.50 5.09 -9.41
CA SER A 15 26.27 5.13 -8.63
C SER A 15 26.06 3.81 -7.85
N GLU A 16 25.62 3.96 -6.62
CA GLU A 16 25.20 2.87 -5.74
C GLU A 16 23.69 2.93 -5.53
N VAL A 17 23.07 1.79 -5.34
CA VAL A 17 21.62 1.68 -5.10
C VAL A 17 21.36 0.86 -3.85
N THR A 18 20.54 1.38 -2.95
CA THR A 18 19.97 0.62 -1.83
C THR A 18 18.48 0.42 -2.05
N LEU A 19 18.02 -0.82 -2.09
CA LEU A 19 16.60 -1.19 -2.18
C LEU A 19 16.13 -1.70 -0.82
N LEU A 20 15.19 -0.97 -0.20
CA LEU A 20 14.36 -1.48 0.89
C LEU A 20 13.08 -2.08 0.28
N TYR A 21 12.88 -3.37 0.44
CA TYR A 21 11.79 -4.06 -0.23
C TYR A 21 10.85 -4.73 0.78
N GLY A 22 9.68 -4.11 0.98
CA GLY A 22 8.63 -4.62 1.86
C GLY A 22 7.79 -5.68 1.18
N ASN A 23 7.67 -6.86 1.81
CA ASN A 23 6.83 -7.97 1.36
C ASN A 23 6.11 -8.61 2.55
N ARG A 24 5.11 -9.47 2.28
CA ARG A 24 4.44 -10.24 3.35
C ARG A 24 5.36 -11.34 3.90
N ASN A 25 5.91 -12.12 3.01
CA ASN A 25 6.81 -13.23 3.29
C ASN A 25 7.80 -13.44 2.14
N SER A 26 8.75 -14.30 2.31
CA SER A 26 9.81 -14.62 1.33
C SER A 26 9.28 -15.19 0.01
N ALA A 27 8.14 -15.92 0.05
CA ALA A 27 7.50 -16.48 -1.14
C ALA A 27 6.77 -15.42 -1.98
N SER A 28 6.37 -14.29 -1.37
CA SER A 28 5.67 -13.18 -2.03
C SER A 28 6.60 -12.14 -2.65
N VAL A 29 7.92 -12.31 -2.55
CA VAL A 29 8.92 -11.39 -3.14
C VAL A 29 8.87 -11.47 -4.66
N MET A 30 8.26 -10.46 -5.31
CA MET A 30 8.22 -10.37 -6.77
C MET A 30 9.61 -10.08 -7.33
N PHE A 31 9.88 -10.60 -8.54
CA PHE A 31 11.16 -10.43 -9.23
C PHE A 31 12.38 -10.89 -8.45
N LYS A 32 12.22 -11.89 -7.55
CA LYS A 32 13.29 -12.38 -6.69
C LYS A 32 14.52 -12.85 -7.48
N GLU A 33 14.30 -13.57 -8.57
CA GLU A 33 15.39 -14.06 -9.44
C GLU A 33 16.11 -12.91 -10.15
N ASP A 34 15.35 -11.93 -10.69
CA ASP A 34 15.90 -10.73 -11.31
C ASP A 34 16.74 -9.92 -10.32
N LEU A 35 16.24 -9.71 -9.10
CA LEU A 35 16.95 -8.99 -8.05
C LEU A 35 18.21 -9.73 -7.61
N SER A 36 18.14 -11.06 -7.50
CA SER A 36 19.30 -11.90 -7.21
C SER A 36 20.37 -11.81 -8.31
N PHE A 37 19.94 -11.84 -9.58
CA PHE A 37 20.85 -11.64 -10.71
C PHE A 37 21.53 -10.27 -10.69
N VAL A 38 20.76 -9.20 -10.44
CA VAL A 38 21.29 -7.83 -10.29
C VAL A 38 22.26 -7.75 -9.11
N LYS A 39 21.90 -8.35 -7.96
CA LYS A 39 22.77 -8.39 -6.79
C LYS A 39 24.10 -9.09 -7.07
N ASN A 40 24.07 -10.22 -7.73
CA ASN A 40 25.29 -10.96 -8.09
C ASN A 40 26.19 -10.18 -9.06
N ARG A 41 25.55 -9.47 -10.03
CA ARG A 41 26.29 -8.69 -11.03
C ARG A 41 26.90 -7.41 -10.47
N TYR A 42 26.22 -6.76 -9.51
CA TYR A 42 26.61 -5.46 -8.96
C TYR A 42 26.81 -5.52 -7.43
N MET A 43 27.44 -6.58 -6.95
CA MET A 43 27.52 -6.95 -5.53
C MET A 43 27.93 -5.78 -4.61
N ASN A 44 28.89 -4.96 -5.03
CA ASN A 44 29.45 -3.86 -4.23
C ASN A 44 28.67 -2.54 -4.39
N ARG A 45 27.77 -2.46 -5.36
CA ARG A 45 27.00 -1.24 -5.70
C ARG A 45 25.49 -1.40 -5.51
N PHE A 46 25.02 -2.61 -5.25
CA PHE A 46 23.61 -2.88 -5.00
C PHE A 46 23.41 -3.49 -3.62
N ASN A 47 22.81 -2.73 -2.73
CA ASN A 47 22.36 -3.21 -1.43
C ASN A 47 20.87 -3.53 -1.49
N TRP A 48 20.47 -4.75 -1.12
CA TRP A 48 19.09 -5.20 -1.13
C TRP A 48 18.68 -5.75 0.24
N VAL A 49 17.75 -5.06 0.88
CA VAL A 49 17.23 -5.36 2.22
C VAL A 49 15.74 -5.72 2.12
N ASN A 50 15.38 -6.94 2.46
CA ASN A 50 13.99 -7.37 2.56
C ASN A 50 13.45 -7.10 3.97
N ILE A 51 12.25 -6.49 4.02
CA ILE A 51 11.47 -6.31 5.24
C ILE A 51 10.20 -7.16 5.09
N LEU A 52 10.01 -8.15 5.96
CA LEU A 52 8.89 -9.09 5.88
C LEU A 52 7.88 -8.82 7.00
N SER A 53 6.61 -8.60 6.63
CA SER A 53 5.59 -8.19 7.61
C SER A 53 4.84 -9.34 8.27
N ARG A 54 4.96 -10.56 7.73
CA ARG A 54 4.26 -11.77 8.23
C ARG A 54 5.18 -13.01 8.36
N GLU A 55 6.47 -12.81 8.25
CA GLU A 55 7.47 -13.87 8.38
C GLU A 55 8.64 -13.32 9.19
N GLU A 56 8.92 -13.94 10.33
CA GLU A 56 10.06 -13.59 11.16
C GLU A 56 11.36 -13.94 10.46
N GLN A 57 12.37 -13.11 10.67
CA GLN A 57 13.71 -13.29 10.15
C GLN A 57 14.70 -13.35 11.32
N ASP A 58 15.91 -13.84 11.09
CA ASP A 58 16.97 -13.95 12.12
C ASP A 58 17.28 -12.60 12.80
N ALA A 59 17.06 -11.50 12.10
CA ALA A 59 17.19 -10.15 12.63
C ALA A 59 15.82 -9.49 12.79
N GLU A 60 15.39 -9.23 14.03
CA GLU A 60 14.11 -8.61 14.37
C GLU A 60 13.86 -7.27 13.61
N ILE A 61 14.92 -6.52 13.35
CA ILE A 61 14.86 -5.26 12.60
C ILE A 61 14.30 -5.44 11.17
N LEU A 62 14.42 -6.63 10.59
CA LEU A 62 13.93 -6.95 9.24
C LEU A 62 12.46 -7.41 9.24
N PHE A 63 11.85 -7.51 10.43
CA PHE A 63 10.43 -7.85 10.57
C PHE A 63 9.56 -6.58 10.67
N GLY A 64 8.37 -6.61 10.07
CA GLY A 64 7.36 -5.55 10.15
C GLY A 64 7.09 -4.83 8.83
N ARG A 65 6.59 -3.60 8.92
CA ARG A 65 6.28 -2.74 7.78
C ARG A 65 7.34 -1.65 7.63
N ILE A 66 7.51 -1.16 6.40
CA ILE A 66 8.32 0.02 6.12
C ILE A 66 7.49 1.27 6.48
N ASP A 67 7.95 2.00 7.46
CA ASP A 67 7.44 3.31 7.90
C ASP A 67 8.64 4.22 8.26
N ASN A 68 8.38 5.45 8.73
CA ASN A 68 9.44 6.37 9.14
C ASN A 68 10.29 5.80 10.30
N ARG A 69 9.67 5.14 11.29
CA ARG A 69 10.37 4.56 12.45
C ARG A 69 11.31 3.43 12.03
N LYS A 70 10.84 2.56 11.12
CA LYS A 70 11.66 1.48 10.54
C LYS A 70 12.83 2.06 9.75
N GLY A 71 12.62 3.11 8.96
CA GLY A 71 13.68 3.83 8.25
C GLY A 71 14.75 4.39 9.19
N ASP A 72 14.34 5.09 10.25
CA ASP A 72 15.26 5.63 11.27
C ASP A 72 16.02 4.53 12.02
N GLU A 73 15.37 3.42 12.31
CA GLU A 73 16.00 2.27 12.97
C GLU A 73 17.08 1.62 12.08
N LEU A 74 16.77 1.39 10.82
CA LEU A 74 17.71 0.84 9.82
C LEU A 74 18.92 1.76 9.63
N ALA A 75 18.69 3.08 9.58
CA ALA A 75 19.76 4.07 9.48
C ALA A 75 20.66 4.07 10.74
N ARG A 76 20.07 4.07 11.94
CA ARG A 76 20.83 4.01 13.21
C ARG A 76 21.66 2.72 13.36
N LYS A 77 21.17 1.60 12.83
CA LYS A 77 21.87 0.32 12.82
C LYS A 77 22.91 0.20 11.70
N GLY A 78 23.02 1.20 10.82
CA GLY A 78 23.98 1.22 9.71
C GLY A 78 23.63 0.28 8.55
N LEU A 79 22.39 -0.22 8.48
CA LEU A 79 21.91 -1.06 7.37
C LEU A 79 21.62 -0.24 6.11
N ILE A 80 21.30 1.04 6.28
CA ILE A 80 21.17 2.03 5.23
C ILE A 80 21.88 3.31 5.63
N SER A 81 22.28 4.13 4.65
CA SER A 81 22.77 5.48 4.87
C SER A 81 21.81 6.47 4.22
N LEU A 82 21.48 7.55 4.92
CA LEU A 82 20.78 8.69 4.33
C LEU A 82 21.77 9.77 3.85
N ARG A 83 23.01 9.73 4.36
CA ARG A 83 24.05 10.70 3.98
C ARG A 83 24.66 10.34 2.63
N GLY A 84 24.77 11.33 1.75
CA GLY A 84 25.34 11.14 0.42
C GLY A 84 24.41 10.46 -0.58
N VAL A 85 23.14 10.24 -0.22
CA VAL A 85 22.12 9.79 -1.17
C VAL A 85 21.64 11.01 -1.95
N ASN A 86 21.69 10.91 -3.29
CA ASN A 86 21.26 11.97 -4.18
C ASN A 86 19.76 11.95 -4.42
N GLU A 87 19.16 10.75 -4.59
CA GLU A 87 17.77 10.60 -5.00
C GLU A 87 17.09 9.48 -4.24
N PHE A 88 15.85 9.71 -3.83
CA PHE A 88 14.99 8.75 -3.15
C PHE A 88 13.78 8.43 -4.03
N PHE A 89 13.55 7.15 -4.29
CA PHE A 89 12.42 6.67 -5.09
C PHE A 89 11.50 5.83 -4.22
N LEU A 90 10.27 6.27 -4.02
CA LEU A 90 9.27 5.60 -3.20
C LEU A 90 8.18 5.02 -4.10
N CYS A 91 7.82 3.75 -3.87
CA CYS A 91 6.75 3.08 -4.59
C CYS A 91 6.08 2.08 -3.66
N GLY A 92 4.78 2.23 -3.43
CA GLY A 92 4.02 1.38 -2.53
C GLY A 92 2.69 2.00 -2.11
N PRO A 93 2.06 1.47 -1.05
CA PRO A 93 0.84 2.05 -0.50
C PRO A 93 1.04 3.50 -0.05
N GLU A 94 0.01 4.32 -0.27
CA GLU A 94 0.05 5.76 0.08
C GLU A 94 0.51 6.01 1.54
N PRO A 95 -0.01 5.30 2.58
CA PRO A 95 0.44 5.51 3.94
C PRO A 95 1.95 5.28 4.13
N MET A 96 2.53 4.29 3.42
CA MET A 96 3.98 4.06 3.45
C MET A 96 4.73 5.22 2.81
N ILE A 97 4.30 5.68 1.63
CA ILE A 97 4.92 6.81 0.92
C ILE A 97 4.87 8.07 1.78
N SER A 98 3.71 8.40 2.35
CA SER A 98 3.50 9.56 3.22
C SER A 98 4.40 9.51 4.45
N GLU A 99 4.42 8.39 5.17
CA GLU A 99 5.24 8.19 6.37
C GLU A 99 6.74 8.30 6.06
N VAL A 100 7.21 7.59 5.03
CA VAL A 100 8.63 7.60 4.64
C VAL A 100 9.06 8.98 4.15
N SER A 101 8.24 9.65 3.29
CA SER A 101 8.53 11.01 2.82
C SER A 101 8.63 11.99 3.99
N ARG A 102 7.73 11.89 4.97
CA ARG A 102 7.78 12.71 6.19
C ARG A 102 9.07 12.47 6.98
N GLY A 103 9.46 11.20 7.14
CA GLY A 103 10.70 10.81 7.82
C GLY A 103 11.94 11.33 7.10
N LEU A 104 12.01 11.22 5.78
CA LEU A 104 13.13 11.75 4.98
C LEU A 104 13.26 13.28 5.13
N ARG A 105 12.15 14.02 5.01
CA ARG A 105 12.15 15.48 5.24
C ARG A 105 12.57 15.85 6.66
N ALA A 106 12.12 15.13 7.66
CA ALA A 106 12.52 15.35 9.06
C ALA A 106 14.03 15.12 9.28
N ASN A 107 14.66 14.27 8.46
CA ASN A 107 16.10 14.03 8.43
C ASN A 107 16.87 14.98 7.49
N GLY A 108 16.22 16.03 6.99
CA GLY A 108 16.86 17.09 6.19
C GLY A 108 17.00 16.79 4.70
N VAL A 109 16.29 15.80 4.17
CA VAL A 109 16.23 15.54 2.72
C VAL A 109 15.31 16.58 2.07
N ASP A 110 15.82 17.26 1.02
CA ASP A 110 15.04 18.20 0.23
C ASP A 110 13.96 17.46 -0.57
N GLU A 111 12.76 18.04 -0.64
CA GLU A 111 11.60 17.41 -1.31
C GLU A 111 11.85 17.20 -2.82
N SER A 112 12.67 18.01 -3.46
CA SER A 112 13.05 17.83 -4.86
C SER A 112 13.82 16.54 -5.16
N HIS A 113 14.42 15.93 -4.14
CA HIS A 113 15.12 14.64 -4.22
C HIS A 113 14.26 13.43 -3.81
N ILE A 114 12.98 13.65 -3.48
CA ILE A 114 12.05 12.59 -3.10
C ILE A 114 11.05 12.35 -4.23
N HIS A 115 11.27 11.29 -4.99
CA HIS A 115 10.40 10.90 -6.10
C HIS A 115 9.47 9.78 -5.65
N TYR A 116 8.19 9.93 -5.91
CA TYR A 116 7.22 8.88 -5.62
C TYR A 116 6.19 8.77 -6.73
N GLU A 117 5.72 7.56 -6.91
CA GLU A 117 4.60 7.25 -7.78
C GLU A 117 3.45 6.82 -6.87
N LEU A 118 2.48 7.69 -6.72
CA LEU A 118 1.22 7.35 -6.06
C LEU A 118 0.42 6.47 -7.01
N PHE A 119 -0.18 5.41 -6.50
CA PHE A 119 -1.15 4.61 -7.26
C PHE A 119 -2.50 5.33 -7.44
N TYR A 120 -2.56 6.63 -7.21
CA TYR A 120 -3.64 7.50 -7.66
C TYR A 120 -3.40 7.88 -9.11
N ALA A 121 -4.46 7.90 -9.90
CA ALA A 121 -4.35 8.25 -11.32
C ALA A 121 -3.94 9.71 -11.54
N SER A 122 -4.18 10.61 -10.55
CA SER A 122 -3.81 12.02 -10.66
C SER A 122 -3.69 12.74 -9.30
N ALA A 123 -3.10 13.95 -9.30
CA ALA A 123 -3.10 14.83 -8.13
C ALA A 123 -4.52 15.36 -7.78
N GLU A 124 -5.41 15.39 -8.76
CA GLU A 124 -6.82 15.71 -8.60
C GLU A 124 -7.54 14.64 -7.78
N ASP A 125 -7.23 13.35 -8.02
CA ASP A 125 -7.78 12.23 -7.26
C ASP A 125 -7.42 12.32 -5.77
N ALA A 126 -6.18 12.68 -5.45
CA ALA A 126 -5.75 12.87 -4.07
C ALA A 126 -6.57 13.96 -3.36
N LYS A 127 -6.87 15.07 -4.05
CA LYS A 127 -7.72 16.15 -3.51
C LYS A 127 -9.17 15.68 -3.34
N GLU A 128 -9.67 14.87 -4.26
CA GLU A 128 -11.03 14.34 -4.19
C GLU A 128 -11.20 13.38 -3.02
N VAL A 129 -10.23 12.49 -2.77
CA VAL A 129 -10.22 11.59 -1.60
C VAL A 129 -10.28 12.39 -0.31
N VAL A 130 -9.44 13.42 -0.14
CA VAL A 130 -9.46 14.28 1.05
C VAL A 130 -10.83 14.97 1.22
N LYS A 131 -11.41 15.48 0.13
CA LYS A 131 -12.73 16.12 0.15
C LYS A 131 -13.83 15.16 0.58
N LYS A 132 -13.84 13.95 0.01
CA LYS A 132 -14.82 12.90 0.35
C LYS A 132 -14.65 12.42 1.79
N HIS A 133 -13.42 12.22 2.24
CA HIS A 133 -13.16 11.87 3.64
C HIS A 133 -13.73 12.90 4.60
N HIS A 134 -13.49 14.21 4.34
CA HIS A 134 -14.06 15.28 5.17
C HIS A 134 -15.58 15.32 5.11
N ALA A 135 -16.19 15.12 3.93
CA ALA A 135 -17.64 15.08 3.79
C ALA A 135 -18.25 13.90 4.54
N ARG A 136 -17.64 12.71 4.43
CA ARG A 136 -18.05 11.49 5.12
C ARG A 136 -17.90 11.62 6.64
N ALA A 137 -16.79 12.15 7.13
CA ALA A 137 -16.60 12.43 8.55
C ALA A 137 -17.64 13.41 9.10
N LYS A 138 -18.04 14.43 8.32
CA LYS A 138 -19.09 15.38 8.72
C LYS A 138 -20.48 14.75 8.75
N GLN A 139 -20.79 13.84 7.81
CA GLN A 139 -22.12 13.25 7.67
C GLN A 139 -22.32 12.00 8.53
N TYR A 140 -21.30 11.17 8.67
CA TYR A 140 -21.36 9.84 9.29
C TYR A 140 -20.31 9.65 10.40
N GLY A 141 -19.61 10.72 10.82
CA GLY A 141 -18.52 10.61 11.79
C GLY A 141 -18.93 9.93 13.08
N GLY A 142 -18.15 8.95 13.50
CA GLY A 142 -18.43 8.12 14.67
C GLY A 142 -19.52 7.05 14.49
N GLN A 143 -20.15 6.94 13.30
CA GLN A 143 -21.07 5.86 13.02
C GLN A 143 -20.29 4.55 12.88
N MET A 144 -20.57 3.59 13.77
CA MET A 144 -20.06 2.23 13.69
C MET A 144 -20.94 1.39 12.75
N SER A 145 -20.32 0.63 11.89
CA SER A 145 -20.95 -0.30 10.95
C SER A 145 -20.44 -1.71 11.21
N GLU A 146 -21.34 -2.67 11.30
CA GLU A 146 -20.98 -4.08 11.24
C GLU A 146 -20.67 -4.46 9.79
N VAL A 147 -19.44 -4.87 9.52
CA VAL A 147 -19.00 -5.29 8.19
C VAL A 147 -18.76 -6.78 8.15
N VAL A 148 -19.38 -7.46 7.19
CA VAL A 148 -19.18 -8.90 6.93
C VAL A 148 -18.59 -9.03 5.52
N VAL A 149 -17.44 -9.69 5.42
CA VAL A 149 -16.78 -9.93 4.13
C VAL A 149 -16.62 -11.43 3.93
N THR A 150 -17.09 -11.93 2.78
CA THR A 150 -16.98 -13.35 2.39
C THR A 150 -15.98 -13.49 1.25
N VAL A 151 -15.04 -14.42 1.37
CA VAL A 151 -14.08 -14.82 0.33
C VAL A 151 -13.78 -16.30 0.44
N ALA A 152 -13.78 -17.02 -0.67
CA ALA A 152 -13.56 -18.48 -0.74
C ALA A 152 -14.44 -19.26 0.26
N GLY A 153 -15.72 -18.87 0.38
CA GLY A 153 -16.71 -19.47 1.28
C GLY A 153 -16.47 -19.19 2.77
N ARG A 154 -15.53 -18.33 3.14
CA ARG A 154 -15.25 -17.96 4.53
C ARG A 154 -15.66 -16.53 4.80
N SER A 155 -16.38 -16.29 5.90
CA SER A 155 -16.81 -14.94 6.28
C SER A 155 -16.02 -14.44 7.49
N SER A 156 -15.55 -13.20 7.38
CA SER A 156 -14.96 -12.43 8.47
C SER A 156 -15.91 -11.31 8.85
N ARG A 157 -16.05 -11.06 10.18
CA ARG A 157 -16.92 -10.01 10.72
C ARG A 157 -16.10 -9.08 11.60
N PHE A 158 -16.30 -7.76 11.43
CA PHE A 158 -15.62 -6.73 12.22
C PHE A 158 -16.46 -5.45 12.24
N GLU A 159 -16.10 -4.54 13.12
CA GLU A 159 -16.69 -3.20 13.19
C GLU A 159 -15.76 -2.18 12.53
N LEU A 160 -16.35 -1.21 11.81
CA LEU A 160 -15.62 -0.18 11.10
C LEU A 160 -16.40 1.13 11.11
N THR A 161 -15.71 2.24 11.35
CA THR A 161 -16.32 3.57 11.25
C THR A 161 -16.30 4.09 9.82
N ALA A 162 -17.30 4.87 9.44
CA ALA A 162 -17.42 5.45 8.11
C ALA A 162 -16.24 6.38 7.75
N ASP A 163 -15.66 7.05 8.74
CA ASP A 163 -14.50 7.94 8.64
C ASP A 163 -13.15 7.25 8.97
N GLY A 164 -13.17 5.93 9.15
CA GLY A 164 -12.00 5.10 9.40
C GLY A 164 -11.25 4.68 8.13
N GLU A 165 -10.48 3.60 8.26
CA GLU A 165 -9.82 2.97 7.12
C GLU A 165 -10.82 2.36 6.14
N ASN A 166 -10.37 2.02 4.91
CA ASN A 166 -11.22 1.36 3.93
C ASN A 166 -11.52 -0.10 4.32
N ILE A 167 -12.56 -0.67 3.73
CA ILE A 167 -13.04 -2.03 4.04
C ILE A 167 -11.96 -3.09 3.77
N LEU A 168 -11.16 -2.96 2.71
CA LEU A 168 -10.08 -3.90 2.40
C LEU A 168 -9.04 -3.97 3.53
N ASP A 169 -8.56 -2.82 3.96
CA ASP A 169 -7.50 -2.75 4.98
C ASP A 169 -8.02 -3.19 6.36
N ALA A 170 -9.24 -2.79 6.71
CA ALA A 170 -9.91 -3.25 7.93
C ALA A 170 -10.10 -4.79 7.93
N ALA A 171 -10.59 -5.36 6.84
CA ALA A 171 -10.77 -6.81 6.73
C ALA A 171 -9.43 -7.56 6.86
N MET A 172 -8.38 -7.07 6.21
CA MET A 172 -7.05 -7.67 6.30
C MET A 172 -6.45 -7.58 7.71
N THR A 173 -6.69 -6.47 8.41
CA THR A 173 -6.29 -6.28 9.81
C THR A 173 -7.01 -7.29 10.72
N ASN A 174 -8.26 -7.63 10.39
CA ASN A 174 -9.05 -8.65 11.08
C ASN A 174 -8.84 -10.09 10.55
N GLY A 175 -7.77 -10.34 9.79
CA GLY A 175 -7.31 -11.67 9.40
C GLY A 175 -7.91 -12.23 8.11
N ALA A 176 -8.73 -11.46 7.37
CA ALA A 176 -9.19 -11.88 6.05
C ALA A 176 -8.04 -11.79 5.04
N ASP A 177 -7.95 -12.76 4.13
CA ASP A 177 -6.97 -12.75 3.02
C ASP A 177 -7.70 -12.41 1.73
N LEU A 178 -7.80 -11.10 1.45
CA LEU A 178 -8.54 -10.58 0.32
C LEU A 178 -7.62 -10.31 -0.89
N PRO A 179 -8.12 -10.49 -2.12
CA PRO A 179 -7.37 -10.14 -3.31
C PRO A 179 -7.26 -8.62 -3.46
N PHE A 180 -6.04 -8.12 -3.64
CA PHE A 180 -5.79 -6.72 -3.98
C PHE A 180 -4.45 -6.53 -4.71
N SER A 181 -4.29 -5.37 -5.34
CA SER A 181 -3.04 -4.98 -6.00
C SER A 181 -2.75 -3.48 -5.82
N CYS A 182 -3.36 -2.58 -6.59
CA CYS A 182 -2.98 -1.16 -6.64
C CYS A 182 -3.40 -0.34 -5.41
N LYS A 183 -4.50 -0.69 -4.75
CA LYS A 183 -5.17 0.10 -3.68
C LYS A 183 -5.58 1.53 -4.10
N GLY A 184 -5.49 1.88 -5.39
CA GLY A 184 -5.81 3.21 -5.94
C GLY A 184 -7.07 3.25 -6.82
N GLY A 185 -7.94 2.23 -6.76
CA GLY A 185 -9.19 2.23 -7.52
C GLY A 185 -9.07 1.96 -9.03
N VAL A 186 -7.90 1.46 -9.51
CA VAL A 186 -7.58 1.35 -10.96
C VAL A 186 -7.59 -0.09 -11.48
N CYS A 187 -7.14 -1.08 -10.68
CA CYS A 187 -6.88 -2.43 -11.20
C CYS A 187 -8.04 -3.41 -11.04
N ALA A 188 -9.12 -3.05 -10.36
CA ALA A 188 -10.27 -3.89 -10.04
C ALA A 188 -9.97 -5.24 -9.32
N THR A 189 -8.73 -5.51 -8.90
CA THR A 189 -8.39 -6.78 -8.21
C THR A 189 -9.14 -6.96 -6.90
N CYS A 190 -9.49 -5.85 -6.23
CA CYS A 190 -10.27 -5.85 -4.98
C CYS A 190 -11.79 -5.69 -5.21
N LYS A 191 -12.26 -5.96 -6.42
CA LYS A 191 -13.69 -5.89 -6.75
C LYS A 191 -14.46 -6.94 -5.97
N ALA A 192 -15.62 -6.54 -5.43
CA ALA A 192 -16.54 -7.42 -4.73
C ALA A 192 -17.97 -6.89 -4.87
N ARG A 193 -18.98 -7.70 -4.55
CA ARG A 193 -20.38 -7.33 -4.61
C ARG A 193 -20.92 -6.96 -3.23
N ILE A 194 -21.69 -5.87 -3.15
CA ILE A 194 -22.51 -5.56 -1.98
C ILE A 194 -23.75 -6.46 -2.00
N MET A 195 -23.95 -7.21 -0.93
CA MET A 195 -25.14 -8.05 -0.73
C MET A 195 -26.16 -7.36 0.19
N GLU A 196 -25.69 -6.50 1.11
CA GLU A 196 -26.53 -5.74 2.04
C GLU A 196 -25.84 -4.44 2.44
N GLY A 197 -26.61 -3.35 2.59
CA GLY A 197 -26.11 -2.08 3.07
C GLY A 197 -25.58 -1.16 1.99
N GLU A 198 -24.89 -0.10 2.40
CA GLU A 198 -24.39 0.96 1.54
C GLU A 198 -22.96 1.32 1.88
N VAL A 199 -22.18 1.66 0.86
CA VAL A 199 -20.80 2.16 0.99
C VAL A 199 -20.64 3.46 0.18
N ASP A 200 -19.71 4.29 0.62
CA ASP A 200 -19.17 5.41 -0.16
C ASP A 200 -17.76 5.05 -0.66
N MET A 201 -17.50 5.23 -1.94
CA MET A 201 -16.18 4.98 -2.54
C MET A 201 -15.43 6.29 -2.77
N ASP A 202 -14.16 6.33 -2.36
CA ASP A 202 -13.29 7.49 -2.59
C ASP A 202 -13.05 7.69 -4.09
N LEU A 203 -12.56 6.67 -4.79
CA LEU A 203 -12.25 6.70 -6.21
C LEU A 203 -12.80 5.47 -6.93
N ASN A 204 -13.15 5.66 -8.20
CA ASN A 204 -13.49 4.56 -9.10
C ASN A 204 -13.01 4.88 -10.52
N HIS A 205 -11.92 4.25 -10.94
CA HIS A 205 -11.41 4.31 -12.31
C HIS A 205 -11.53 2.98 -13.07
N ALA A 206 -12.06 1.95 -12.39
CA ALA A 206 -12.06 0.58 -12.93
C ALA A 206 -13.45 0.01 -13.19
N LEU A 207 -14.47 0.39 -12.39
CA LEU A 207 -15.81 -0.13 -12.54
C LEU A 207 -16.61 0.71 -13.50
N THR A 208 -17.34 0.05 -14.40
CA THR A 208 -18.31 0.67 -15.30
C THR A 208 -19.58 1.07 -14.56
N ALA A 209 -20.40 1.94 -15.20
CA ALA A 209 -21.71 2.32 -14.66
C ALA A 209 -22.64 1.11 -14.47
N GLN A 210 -22.54 0.10 -15.34
CA GLN A 210 -23.32 -1.13 -15.22
C GLN A 210 -22.88 -1.94 -13.98
N GLU A 211 -21.57 -2.15 -13.77
CA GLU A 211 -21.05 -2.87 -12.60
C GLU A 211 -21.45 -2.18 -11.29
N LEU A 212 -21.40 -0.84 -11.25
CA LEU A 212 -21.89 -0.07 -10.10
C LEU A 212 -23.39 -0.29 -9.86
N ALA A 213 -24.21 -0.32 -10.90
CA ALA A 213 -25.65 -0.59 -10.80
C ALA A 213 -25.95 -2.02 -10.34
N GLU A 214 -25.06 -2.97 -10.63
CA GLU A 214 -25.10 -4.36 -10.18
C GLU A 214 -24.57 -4.55 -8.74
N GLY A 215 -24.18 -3.47 -8.06
CA GLY A 215 -23.69 -3.49 -6.69
C GLY A 215 -22.22 -3.85 -6.55
N MET A 216 -21.41 -3.74 -7.62
CA MET A 216 -19.96 -3.93 -7.53
C MET A 216 -19.29 -2.74 -6.89
N ILE A 217 -18.28 -3.01 -6.07
CA ILE A 217 -17.45 -2.00 -5.40
C ILE A 217 -15.97 -2.35 -5.50
N LEU A 218 -15.13 -1.35 -5.25
CA LEU A 218 -13.70 -1.51 -5.02
C LEU A 218 -13.44 -1.41 -3.51
N THR A 219 -13.22 -2.52 -2.84
CA THR A 219 -13.10 -2.57 -1.37
C THR A 219 -11.95 -1.73 -0.82
N CYS A 220 -10.91 -1.49 -1.61
CA CYS A 220 -9.79 -0.60 -1.25
C CYS A 220 -10.15 0.89 -1.27
N GLN A 221 -11.31 1.24 -1.78
CA GLN A 221 -11.83 2.61 -1.86
C GLN A 221 -13.14 2.79 -1.09
N ALA A 222 -13.72 1.67 -0.60
CA ALA A 222 -15.06 1.66 -0.02
C ALA A 222 -15.01 1.85 1.50
N HIS A 223 -15.93 2.68 2.00
CA HIS A 223 -16.18 2.94 3.41
C HIS A 223 -17.65 2.70 3.73
N PRO A 224 -18.00 2.03 4.84
CA PRO A 224 -19.39 1.73 5.16
C PRO A 224 -20.15 3.00 5.58
N VAL A 225 -21.35 3.21 5.04
CA VAL A 225 -22.22 4.36 5.38
C VAL A 225 -23.60 3.94 5.88
N SER A 226 -23.83 2.64 6.06
CA SER A 226 -25.00 2.06 6.71
C SER A 226 -24.60 1.25 7.95
N LYS A 227 -25.55 0.94 8.85
CA LYS A 227 -25.28 0.22 10.10
C LYS A 227 -24.70 -1.18 9.90
N LYS A 228 -25.05 -1.80 8.77
CA LYS A 228 -24.55 -3.12 8.37
C LYS A 228 -24.19 -3.12 6.91
N VAL A 229 -23.06 -3.73 6.56
CA VAL A 229 -22.58 -3.92 5.19
C VAL A 229 -22.12 -5.36 5.03
N VAL A 230 -22.69 -6.04 4.04
CA VAL A 230 -22.30 -7.43 3.68
C VAL A 230 -21.72 -7.42 2.28
N ILE A 231 -20.51 -7.93 2.14
CA ILE A 231 -19.74 -7.95 0.90
C ILE A 231 -19.31 -9.38 0.58
N ASP A 232 -19.44 -9.74 -0.68
CA ASP A 232 -19.09 -11.07 -1.16
C ASP A 232 -18.13 -10.98 -2.36
N PHE A 233 -16.97 -11.60 -2.24
CA PHE A 233 -15.98 -11.72 -3.30
C PHE A 233 -16.22 -12.93 -4.21
N ASP A 234 -17.08 -13.85 -3.80
CA ASP A 234 -17.37 -15.07 -4.56
C ASP A 234 -18.55 -14.87 -5.54
N GLN A 235 -19.26 -13.73 -5.45
CA GLN A 235 -20.41 -13.35 -6.26
C GLN A 235 -20.08 -12.24 -7.29
N LEU A 236 -19.06 -12.43 -8.11
CA LEU A 236 -18.61 -11.47 -9.13
C LEU A 236 -19.39 -11.59 -10.44
#